data_e940d2e33ce06aef4aa94f40de8017f0
#
_entry.id   e940d2e33ce06aef4aa94f40de8017f0
#
_cell.length_a   1.000
_cell.length_b   1.000
_cell.length_c   1.000
_cell.angle_alpha   90.00
_cell.angle_beta   90.00
_cell.angle_gamma   90.00
#
_symmetry.space_group_name_H-M   'P 1'
#
loop_
_entity.id
_entity.type
_entity.pdbx_description
1 polymer ?
#
loop_
_entity_poly.entity_id
_entity_poly.type
_entity_poly.pdbx_seq_one_letter_code
_entity_poly.pdbx_strand_id
1 'polypeptide(L)'
;MSAPLVDLEDIEAALGRTLSDEEKPRALFVADKLSEAFRQRARQSFRVETYVHRLKVDGGGRVFPTRAPLVEVLAVFTDEGAPVAYEKRHGFLFVRAWCSDFVVVTYTAGLSEVPAAVRLQLADSVRRILLIPDAAAQGATQVTETTGPFTQSRQYATWAVGGQALLSPDDQALADAYRPRRAGHVWVMGGG
;
A
#
# COMPACT_ATOMS: atom_id res chain seq x y z
N MET A 1 -5.41 10.07 8.73
CA MET A 1 -4.35 9.64 7.77
C MET A 1 -3.59 8.51 8.43
N SER A 2 -3.35 7.42 7.73
CA SER A 2 -2.56 6.29 8.25
C SER A 2 -1.09 6.68 8.25
N ALA A 3 -0.32 6.29 9.28
CA ALA A 3 1.11 6.63 9.37
C ALA A 3 1.91 6.07 8.17
N PRO A 4 3.02 6.72 7.76
CA PRO A 4 3.83 6.26 6.63
C PRO A 4 4.34 4.83 6.82
N LEU A 5 4.63 4.12 5.73
CA LEU A 5 5.18 2.76 5.74
C LEU A 5 6.70 2.75 5.93
N VAL A 6 7.33 3.91 5.89
CA VAL A 6 8.78 4.10 6.03
C VAL A 6 9.04 5.22 7.02
N ASP A 7 10.01 5.07 7.87
CA ASP A 7 10.37 6.02 8.91
C ASP A 7 11.55 6.91 8.47
N LEU A 8 11.78 8.04 9.17
CA LEU A 8 12.90 8.94 8.86
C LEU A 8 14.25 8.25 8.97
N GLU A 9 14.43 7.34 9.93
CA GLU A 9 15.66 6.57 10.12
C GLU A 9 15.99 5.73 8.88
N ASP A 10 14.99 5.06 8.29
CA ASP A 10 15.17 4.29 7.05
C ASP A 10 15.56 5.18 5.87
N ILE A 11 14.97 6.39 5.79
CA ILE A 11 15.26 7.35 4.73
C ILE A 11 16.69 7.90 4.88
N GLU A 12 17.10 8.24 6.10
CA GLU A 12 18.45 8.70 6.41
C GLU A 12 19.50 7.61 6.13
N ALA A 13 19.18 6.36 6.48
CA ALA A 13 20.00 5.21 6.15
C ALA A 13 20.16 5.03 4.62
N ALA A 14 19.06 5.18 3.87
CA ALA A 14 19.10 5.13 2.40
C ALA A 14 19.88 6.30 1.77
N LEU A 15 19.83 7.49 2.38
CA LEU A 15 20.60 8.67 1.96
C LEU A 15 22.08 8.59 2.31
N GLY A 16 22.45 7.77 3.31
CA GLY A 16 23.80 7.71 3.88
C GLY A 16 24.18 8.96 4.70
N ARG A 17 23.20 9.79 5.09
CA ARG A 17 23.37 10.99 5.94
C ARG A 17 22.09 11.32 6.69
N THR A 18 22.21 12.10 7.73
CA THR A 18 21.07 12.70 8.42
C THR A 18 20.40 13.78 7.59
N LEU A 19 19.08 13.92 7.73
CA LEU A 19 18.32 14.98 7.11
C LEU A 19 18.42 16.27 7.95
N SER A 20 18.53 17.40 7.28
CA SER A 20 18.39 18.69 7.94
C SER A 20 16.95 18.92 8.42
N ASP A 21 16.76 19.84 9.36
CA ASP A 21 15.42 20.16 9.88
C ASP A 21 14.49 20.73 8.80
N GLU A 22 15.06 21.35 7.75
CA GLU A 22 14.31 21.84 6.60
C GLU A 22 13.93 20.73 5.63
N GLU A 23 14.72 19.66 5.52
CA GLU A 23 14.46 18.51 4.64
C GLU A 23 13.45 17.53 5.24
N LYS A 24 13.39 17.39 6.57
CA LYS A 24 12.51 16.43 7.25
C LYS A 24 11.03 16.54 6.87
N PRO A 25 10.42 17.75 6.86
CA PRO A 25 9.01 17.88 6.47
C PRO A 25 8.75 17.43 5.04
N ARG A 26 9.68 17.74 4.11
CA ARG A 26 9.60 17.30 2.71
C ARG A 26 9.72 15.79 2.59
N ALA A 27 10.65 15.17 3.32
CA ALA A 27 10.85 13.74 3.35
C ALA A 27 9.61 13.01 3.86
N LEU A 28 9.02 13.47 4.96
CA LEU A 28 7.78 12.91 5.52
C LEU A 28 6.61 13.05 4.55
N PHE A 29 6.45 14.19 3.90
CA PHE A 29 5.39 14.40 2.91
C PHE A 29 5.51 13.43 1.73
N VAL A 30 6.72 13.22 1.21
CA VAL A 30 7.00 12.27 0.13
C VAL A 30 6.75 10.85 0.60
N ALA A 31 7.20 10.49 1.81
CA ALA A 31 6.99 9.18 2.42
C ALA A 31 5.50 8.86 2.58
N ASP A 32 4.70 9.79 3.08
CA ASP A 32 3.25 9.65 3.20
C ASP A 32 2.59 9.40 1.84
N LYS A 33 2.93 10.22 0.85
CA LYS A 33 2.36 10.13 -0.50
C LYS A 33 2.68 8.81 -1.18
N LEU A 34 3.94 8.36 -1.11
CA LEU A 34 4.36 7.06 -1.65
C LEU A 34 3.72 5.89 -0.90
N SER A 35 3.65 5.98 0.42
CA SER A 35 3.01 4.95 1.26
C SER A 35 1.54 4.78 0.91
N GLU A 36 0.81 5.87 0.71
CA GLU A 36 -0.60 5.81 0.33
C GLU A 36 -0.77 5.22 -1.09
N ALA A 37 0.02 5.66 -2.06
CA ALA A 37 0.00 5.10 -3.41
C ALA A 37 0.33 3.59 -3.40
N PHE A 38 1.29 3.17 -2.58
CA PHE A 38 1.67 1.77 -2.42
C PHE A 38 0.54 0.93 -1.82
N ARG A 39 -0.12 1.42 -0.74
CA ARG A 39 -1.29 0.75 -0.13
C ARG A 39 -2.44 0.60 -1.12
N GLN A 40 -2.73 1.65 -1.88
CA GLN A 40 -3.79 1.62 -2.89
C GLN A 40 -3.52 0.58 -3.96
N ARG A 41 -2.28 0.52 -4.45
CA ARG A 41 -1.90 -0.46 -5.46
C ARG A 41 -1.86 -1.89 -4.91
N ALA A 42 -1.27 -2.10 -3.76
CA ALA A 42 -1.20 -3.41 -3.10
C ALA A 42 -2.58 -3.90 -2.64
N ARG A 43 -3.57 -3.01 -2.48
CA ARG A 43 -4.90 -3.32 -1.91
C ARG A 43 -4.82 -4.04 -0.57
N GLN A 44 -3.78 -3.76 0.19
CA GLN A 44 -3.48 -4.43 1.46
C GLN A 44 -3.16 -3.40 2.54
N SER A 45 -3.55 -3.70 3.78
CA SER A 45 -3.12 -2.95 4.95
C SER A 45 -1.80 -3.53 5.46
N PHE A 46 -0.78 -2.70 5.54
CA PHE A 46 0.55 -3.05 6.07
C PHE A 46 0.68 -2.78 7.56
N ARG A 47 -0.39 -2.30 8.19
CA ARG A 47 -0.52 -2.16 9.64
C ARG A 47 -1.89 -2.69 10.06
N VAL A 48 -1.99 -3.16 11.29
CA VAL A 48 -3.28 -3.63 11.82
C VAL A 48 -4.17 -2.42 12.07
N GLU A 49 -5.32 -2.40 11.41
CA GLU A 49 -6.33 -1.35 11.54
C GLU A 49 -7.71 -1.99 11.68
N THR A 50 -8.64 -1.27 12.31
CA THR A 50 -10.03 -1.72 12.46
C THR A 50 -10.86 -1.19 11.30
N TYR A 51 -11.63 -2.08 10.70
CA TYR A 51 -12.53 -1.80 9.59
C TYR A 51 -13.96 -2.18 9.93
N VAL A 52 -14.90 -1.38 9.43
CA VAL A 52 -16.34 -1.68 9.45
C VAL A 52 -16.81 -1.71 8.01
N HIS A 53 -17.18 -2.88 7.53
CA HIS A 53 -17.63 -3.05 6.15
C HIS A 53 -18.95 -3.80 6.08
N ARG A 54 -19.82 -3.33 5.20
CA ARG A 54 -21.00 -4.05 4.76
C ARG A 54 -20.58 -5.02 3.66
N LEU A 55 -20.69 -6.32 3.92
CA LEU A 55 -20.19 -7.38 3.06
C LEU A 55 -21.33 -8.31 2.62
N LYS A 56 -21.26 -8.73 1.37
CA LYS A 56 -22.23 -9.70 0.82
C LYS A 56 -21.96 -11.09 1.36
N VAL A 57 -23.02 -11.79 1.75
CA VAL A 57 -23.01 -13.21 2.05
C VAL A 57 -23.19 -13.98 0.75
N ASP A 58 -22.32 -14.93 0.46
CA ASP A 58 -22.50 -15.81 -0.71
C ASP A 58 -23.56 -16.88 -0.44
N GLY A 59 -23.98 -17.61 -1.49
CA GLY A 59 -24.99 -18.68 -1.39
C GLY A 59 -24.60 -19.84 -0.48
N GLY A 60 -23.36 -19.89 -0.01
CA GLY A 60 -22.85 -20.87 0.95
C GLY A 60 -22.64 -20.31 2.36
N GLY A 61 -23.12 -19.12 2.66
CA GLY A 61 -22.94 -18.48 3.96
C GLY A 61 -21.53 -17.93 4.20
N ARG A 62 -20.75 -17.69 3.15
CA ARG A 62 -19.39 -17.19 3.27
C ARG A 62 -19.34 -15.67 3.07
N VAL A 63 -18.54 -15.02 3.89
CA VAL A 63 -18.30 -13.57 3.83
C VAL A 63 -16.79 -13.33 3.69
N PHE A 64 -16.41 -12.62 2.67
CA PHE A 64 -15.00 -12.34 2.36
C PHE A 64 -14.65 -10.90 2.75
N PRO A 65 -13.84 -10.71 3.81
CA PRO A 65 -13.31 -9.40 4.17
C PRO A 65 -12.54 -8.78 3.00
N THR A 66 -12.71 -7.48 2.80
CA THR A 66 -12.04 -6.76 1.70
C THR A 66 -10.59 -6.42 2.00
N ARG A 67 -10.21 -6.48 3.29
CA ARG A 67 -8.84 -6.22 3.76
C ARG A 67 -8.22 -7.51 4.31
N ALA A 68 -6.95 -7.72 3.99
CA ALA A 68 -6.18 -8.90 4.38
C ALA A 68 -4.78 -8.49 4.86
N PRO A 69 -4.11 -9.34 5.64
CA PRO A 69 -4.63 -10.54 6.30
C PRO A 69 -5.64 -10.21 7.42
N LEU A 70 -6.65 -11.06 7.57
CA LEU A 70 -7.64 -10.94 8.64
C LEU A 70 -7.02 -11.34 9.97
N VAL A 71 -6.89 -10.38 10.90
CA VAL A 71 -6.31 -10.61 12.24
C VAL A 71 -7.39 -11.11 13.18
N GLU A 72 -8.45 -10.31 13.40
CA GLU A 72 -9.51 -10.63 14.34
C GLU A 72 -10.86 -10.13 13.83
N VAL A 73 -11.94 -10.77 14.22
CA VAL A 73 -13.31 -10.32 13.99
C VAL A 73 -13.89 -9.89 15.32
N LEU A 74 -14.27 -8.63 15.41
CA LEU A 74 -14.78 -8.03 16.64
C LEU A 74 -16.28 -8.21 16.77
N ALA A 75 -17.02 -8.05 15.65
CA ALA A 75 -18.47 -8.18 15.64
C ALA A 75 -19.02 -8.44 14.23
N VAL A 76 -20.14 -9.15 14.17
CA VAL A 76 -20.92 -9.36 12.95
C VAL A 76 -22.39 -9.08 13.26
N PHE A 77 -23.00 -8.19 12.47
CA PHE A 77 -24.41 -7.82 12.60
C PHE A 77 -25.13 -7.96 11.26
N THR A 78 -26.43 -8.17 11.30
CA THR A 78 -27.28 -7.99 10.11
C THR A 78 -27.39 -6.50 9.79
N ASP A 79 -27.93 -6.14 8.62
CA ASP A 79 -28.24 -4.75 8.27
C ASP A 79 -29.21 -4.11 9.27
N GLU A 80 -30.02 -4.89 9.96
CA GLU A 80 -30.98 -4.45 10.97
C GLU A 80 -30.36 -4.30 12.37
N GLY A 81 -29.06 -4.61 12.51
CA GLY A 81 -28.33 -4.49 13.78
C GLY A 81 -28.44 -5.72 14.69
N ALA A 82 -29.04 -6.83 14.25
CA ALA A 82 -29.08 -8.05 15.03
C ALA A 82 -27.71 -8.78 14.99
N PRO A 83 -27.21 -9.30 16.11
CA PRO A 83 -25.94 -10.03 16.14
C PRO A 83 -26.05 -11.34 15.39
N VAL A 84 -25.00 -11.68 14.63
CA VAL A 84 -24.93 -12.89 13.80
C VAL A 84 -23.84 -13.82 14.33
N ALA A 85 -24.20 -15.08 14.56
CA ALA A 85 -23.22 -16.11 14.88
C ALA A 85 -22.34 -16.42 13.66
N TYR A 86 -21.03 -16.42 13.87
CA TYR A 86 -20.05 -16.66 12.82
C TYR A 86 -18.96 -17.62 13.26
N GLU A 87 -18.29 -18.23 12.29
CA GLU A 87 -17.09 -19.02 12.46
C GLU A 87 -15.98 -18.42 11.59
N LYS A 88 -14.84 -18.03 12.20
CA LYS A 88 -13.68 -17.55 11.46
C LYS A 88 -12.96 -18.73 10.81
N ARG A 89 -12.76 -18.66 9.50
CA ARG A 89 -11.97 -19.60 8.72
C ARG A 89 -10.81 -18.87 8.02
N HIS A 90 -9.92 -19.65 7.43
CA HIS A 90 -8.77 -19.06 6.76
C HIS A 90 -9.20 -18.18 5.58
N GLY A 91 -9.11 -16.84 5.76
CA GLY A 91 -9.42 -15.86 4.72
C GLY A 91 -10.91 -15.50 4.54
N PHE A 92 -11.84 -16.10 5.26
CA PHE A 92 -13.26 -15.77 5.21
C PHE A 92 -13.97 -16.05 6.53
N LEU A 93 -15.21 -15.57 6.65
CA LEU A 93 -16.12 -15.88 7.74
C LEU A 93 -17.23 -16.77 7.19
N PHE A 94 -17.59 -17.77 7.96
CA PHE A 94 -18.81 -18.53 7.74
C PHE A 94 -19.89 -17.99 8.68
N VAL A 95 -20.99 -17.46 8.14
CA VAL A 95 -22.10 -16.92 8.90
C VAL A 95 -23.31 -17.84 8.78
N ARG A 96 -23.96 -18.09 9.90
CA ARG A 96 -25.18 -18.92 9.95
C ARG A 96 -26.46 -18.08 9.77
N ALA A 97 -26.36 -16.97 9.06
CA ALA A 97 -27.50 -16.08 8.82
C ALA A 97 -28.16 -16.44 7.49
N TRP A 98 -29.19 -17.27 7.53
CA TRP A 98 -30.01 -17.62 6.36
C TRP A 98 -30.96 -16.48 5.91
N CYS A 99 -30.93 -15.34 6.60
CA CYS A 99 -31.96 -14.30 6.48
C CYS A 99 -31.45 -12.97 5.91
N SER A 100 -30.17 -12.83 5.59
CA SER A 100 -29.64 -11.55 5.08
C SER A 100 -28.64 -11.75 3.95
N ASP A 101 -28.83 -11.03 2.84
CA ASP A 101 -27.86 -11.01 1.74
C ASP A 101 -26.56 -10.27 2.10
N PHE A 102 -26.61 -9.45 3.15
CA PHE A 102 -25.49 -8.63 3.61
C PHE A 102 -25.35 -8.69 5.13
N VAL A 103 -24.11 -8.54 5.58
CA VAL A 103 -23.78 -8.39 7.00
C VAL A 103 -22.79 -7.23 7.16
N VAL A 104 -22.90 -6.56 8.31
CA VAL A 104 -21.92 -5.55 8.73
C VAL A 104 -20.89 -6.23 9.62
N VAL A 105 -19.65 -6.25 9.18
CA VAL A 105 -18.54 -6.90 9.88
C VAL A 105 -17.57 -5.83 10.38
N THR A 106 -17.33 -5.84 11.69
CA THR A 106 -16.27 -5.09 12.34
C THR A 106 -15.10 -6.04 12.58
N TYR A 107 -13.95 -5.74 12.00
CA TYR A 107 -12.78 -6.62 12.08
C TYR A 107 -11.47 -5.83 12.02
N THR A 108 -10.40 -6.45 12.52
CA THR A 108 -9.04 -5.94 12.36
C THR A 108 -8.33 -6.72 11.25
N ALA A 109 -7.63 -6.00 10.40
CA ALA A 109 -6.83 -6.58 9.31
C ALA A 109 -5.54 -5.79 9.11
N GLY A 110 -4.52 -6.45 8.61
CA GLY A 110 -3.21 -5.88 8.33
C GLY A 110 -2.08 -6.74 8.87
N LEU A 111 -0.86 -6.27 8.66
CA LEU A 111 0.35 -6.90 9.17
C LEU A 111 0.75 -6.24 10.49
N SER A 112 1.30 -7.02 11.43
CA SER A 112 1.85 -6.49 12.70
C SER A 112 3.01 -5.54 12.45
N GLU A 113 3.79 -5.79 11.39
CA GLU A 113 4.94 -5.00 10.99
C GLU A 113 4.95 -4.80 9.48
N VAL A 114 5.47 -3.65 9.04
CA VAL A 114 5.72 -3.41 7.62
C VAL A 114 6.86 -4.31 7.17
N PRO A 115 6.70 -5.15 6.12
CA PRO A 115 7.78 -5.99 5.63
C PRO A 115 9.01 -5.17 5.26
N ALA A 116 10.19 -5.65 5.66
CA ALA A 116 11.46 -4.95 5.42
C ALA A 116 11.65 -4.61 3.93
N ALA A 117 11.26 -5.52 3.02
CA ALA A 117 11.34 -5.27 1.58
C ALA A 117 10.52 -4.04 1.14
N VAL A 118 9.33 -3.83 1.71
CA VAL A 118 8.48 -2.65 1.43
C VAL A 118 9.13 -1.39 2.00
N ARG A 119 9.58 -1.47 3.26
CA ARG A 119 10.21 -0.36 3.97
C ARG A 119 11.47 0.15 3.26
N LEU A 120 12.38 -0.75 2.93
CA LEU A 120 13.64 -0.42 2.25
C LEU A 120 13.42 0.11 0.82
N GLN A 121 12.50 -0.50 0.08
CA GLN A 121 12.16 -0.05 -1.27
C GLN A 121 11.56 1.35 -1.26
N LEU A 122 10.64 1.65 -0.34
CA LEU A 122 10.05 2.98 -0.21
C LEU A 122 11.09 4.01 0.28
N ALA A 123 11.99 3.63 1.20
CA ALA A 123 13.09 4.50 1.62
C ALA A 123 13.98 4.90 0.44
N ASP A 124 14.36 3.95 -0.43
CA ASP A 124 15.12 4.24 -1.64
C ASP A 124 14.35 5.12 -2.62
N SER A 125 13.03 4.93 -2.74
CA SER A 125 12.18 5.76 -3.60
C SER A 125 12.07 7.19 -3.07
N VAL A 126 11.93 7.37 -1.74
CA VAL A 126 12.00 8.70 -1.11
C VAL A 126 13.36 9.36 -1.36
N ARG A 127 14.46 8.61 -1.14
CA ARG A 127 15.82 9.09 -1.42
C ARG A 127 15.95 9.58 -2.86
N ARG A 128 15.49 8.81 -3.84
CA ARG A 128 15.54 9.20 -5.26
C ARG A 128 14.81 10.51 -5.52
N ILE A 129 13.64 10.71 -4.92
CA ILE A 129 12.85 11.94 -5.08
C ILE A 129 13.51 13.14 -4.40
N LEU A 130 14.09 12.95 -3.22
CA LEU A 130 14.80 14.03 -2.51
C LEU A 130 16.05 14.49 -3.25
N LEU A 131 16.70 13.60 -4.01
CA LEU A 131 17.90 13.87 -4.81
C LEU A 131 17.58 14.40 -6.21
N ILE A 132 16.30 14.57 -6.57
CA ILE A 132 15.93 15.18 -7.87
C ILE A 132 16.42 16.64 -7.89
N PRO A 133 17.27 17.04 -8.86
CA PRO A 133 17.69 18.42 -9.00
C PRO A 133 16.52 19.35 -9.30
N ASP A 134 16.60 20.58 -8.84
CA ASP A 134 15.53 21.58 -8.99
C ASP A 134 15.12 21.78 -10.45
N ALA A 135 16.08 21.73 -11.39
CA ALA A 135 15.79 21.83 -12.81
C ALA A 135 14.84 20.72 -13.31
N ALA A 136 15.07 19.48 -12.88
CA ALA A 136 14.17 18.35 -13.22
C ALA A 136 12.83 18.48 -12.50
N ALA A 137 12.81 18.94 -11.26
CA ALA A 137 11.59 19.19 -10.50
C ALA A 137 10.70 20.27 -11.17
N GLN A 138 11.33 21.24 -11.85
CA GLN A 138 10.66 22.29 -12.64
C GLN A 138 10.23 21.84 -14.04
N GLY A 139 10.48 20.57 -14.40
CA GLY A 139 10.02 20.01 -15.67
C GLY A 139 11.09 19.88 -16.75
N ALA A 140 12.37 20.22 -16.48
CA ALA A 140 13.43 20.01 -17.45
C ALA A 140 13.67 18.51 -17.70
N THR A 141 13.61 18.11 -18.95
CA THR A 141 13.94 16.74 -19.39
C THR A 141 15.41 16.53 -19.62
N GLN A 142 16.11 17.63 -19.91
CA GLN A 142 17.54 17.67 -20.16
C GLN A 142 18.11 19.00 -19.69
N VAL A 143 19.29 18.97 -19.10
CA VAL A 143 20.07 20.16 -18.78
C VAL A 143 21.44 20.00 -19.42
N THR A 144 21.85 21.03 -20.19
CA THR A 144 23.16 21.11 -20.81
C THR A 144 23.91 22.28 -20.22
N GLU A 145 25.02 22.02 -19.58
CA GLU A 145 25.93 23.02 -19.01
C GLU A 145 27.19 23.06 -19.86
N THR A 146 27.57 24.27 -20.32
CA THR A 146 28.80 24.48 -21.08
C THR A 146 29.73 25.38 -20.27
N THR A 147 30.89 24.85 -19.92
CA THR A 147 31.94 25.59 -19.20
C THR A 147 33.20 25.59 -20.05
N GLY A 148 33.43 26.68 -20.77
CA GLY A 148 34.53 26.77 -21.73
C GLY A 148 34.40 25.73 -22.86
N PRO A 149 35.43 24.92 -23.13
CA PRO A 149 35.41 23.91 -24.18
C PRO A 149 34.66 22.63 -23.78
N PHE A 150 34.16 22.52 -22.52
CA PHE A 150 33.52 21.32 -22.03
C PHE A 150 32.02 21.53 -21.99
N THR A 151 31.28 20.57 -22.58
CA THR A 151 29.83 20.51 -22.54
C THR A 151 29.41 19.23 -21.80
N GLN A 152 28.65 19.38 -20.71
CA GLN A 152 28.09 18.28 -19.97
C GLN A 152 26.57 18.31 -20.16
N SER A 153 26.00 17.22 -20.66
CA SER A 153 24.55 17.05 -20.81
C SER A 153 24.07 15.99 -19.82
N ARG A 154 23.01 16.32 -19.07
CA ARG A 154 22.31 15.39 -18.15
C ARG A 154 20.88 15.24 -18.61
N GLN A 155 20.47 14.01 -18.84
CA GLN A 155 19.10 13.67 -19.18
C GLN A 155 18.41 13.06 -17.96
N TYR A 156 17.19 13.49 -17.68
CA TYR A 156 16.41 13.01 -16.54
C TYR A 156 15.38 11.98 -16.99
N ALA A 157 15.17 10.95 -16.16
CA ALA A 157 14.14 9.96 -16.42
C ALA A 157 12.73 10.58 -16.31
N THR A 158 11.80 10.14 -17.14
CA THR A 158 10.44 10.70 -17.25
C THR A 158 9.71 10.75 -15.91
N TRP A 159 9.94 9.79 -15.02
CA TRP A 159 9.34 9.75 -13.69
C TRP A 159 9.89 10.82 -12.73
N ALA A 160 11.08 11.35 -13.01
CA ALA A 160 11.72 12.40 -12.20
C ALA A 160 11.29 13.82 -12.64
N VAL A 161 10.75 13.94 -13.87
CA VAL A 161 10.36 15.22 -14.46
C VAL A 161 9.07 15.72 -13.81
N GLY A 162 9.07 16.99 -13.36
CA GLY A 162 7.93 17.62 -12.71
C GLY A 162 7.80 17.32 -11.21
N GLY A 163 8.81 16.70 -10.58
CA GLY A 163 8.86 16.49 -9.12
C GLY A 163 7.72 15.66 -8.55
N GLN A 164 7.04 14.86 -9.39
CA GLN A 164 5.93 14.04 -8.93
C GLN A 164 6.43 12.84 -8.13
N ALA A 165 5.94 12.71 -6.90
CA ALA A 165 6.13 11.51 -6.09
C ALA A 165 5.24 10.38 -6.63
N LEU A 166 5.73 9.65 -7.62
CA LEU A 166 5.08 8.48 -8.22
C LEU A 166 5.85 7.21 -7.90
N LEU A 167 5.12 6.11 -7.81
CA LEU A 167 5.73 4.79 -7.68
C LEU A 167 6.52 4.46 -8.95
N SER A 168 7.79 4.07 -8.79
CA SER A 168 8.59 3.52 -9.88
C SER A 168 8.02 2.18 -10.35
N PRO A 169 8.41 1.68 -11.55
CA PRO A 169 8.01 0.35 -12.00
C PRO A 169 8.33 -0.75 -10.99
N ASP A 170 9.47 -0.67 -10.29
CA ASP A 170 9.89 -1.64 -9.28
C ASP A 170 9.01 -1.57 -8.04
N ASP A 171 8.66 -0.35 -7.58
CA ASP A 171 7.71 -0.15 -6.48
C ASP A 171 6.34 -0.72 -6.83
N GLN A 172 5.90 -0.54 -8.07
CA GLN A 172 4.64 -1.07 -8.57
C GLN A 172 4.66 -2.61 -8.62
N ALA A 173 5.73 -3.21 -9.10
CA ALA A 173 5.89 -4.67 -9.15
C ALA A 173 5.89 -5.25 -7.74
N LEU A 174 6.59 -4.62 -6.80
CA LEU A 174 6.59 -5.01 -5.40
C LEU A 174 5.18 -4.90 -4.79
N ALA A 175 4.48 -3.79 -5.02
CA ALA A 175 3.12 -3.60 -4.52
C ALA A 175 2.15 -4.67 -5.08
N ASP A 176 2.27 -5.01 -6.36
CA ASP A 176 1.48 -6.05 -7.01
C ASP A 176 1.78 -7.45 -6.43
N ALA A 177 3.01 -7.73 -6.00
CA ALA A 177 3.38 -8.98 -5.33
C ALA A 177 2.69 -9.14 -3.96
N TYR A 178 2.43 -8.04 -3.26
CA TYR A 178 1.69 -8.03 -2.00
C TYR A 178 0.17 -8.01 -2.17
N ARG A 179 -0.33 -7.93 -3.40
CA ARG A 179 -1.77 -7.90 -3.66
C ARG A 179 -2.42 -9.21 -3.22
N PRO A 180 -3.49 -9.19 -2.40
CA PRO A 180 -4.19 -10.39 -2.00
C PRO A 180 -4.66 -11.14 -3.25
N ARG A 181 -4.20 -12.37 -3.40
CA ARG A 181 -4.73 -13.26 -4.43
C ARG A 181 -6.15 -13.62 -4.00
N ARG A 182 -7.14 -13.22 -4.76
CA ARG A 182 -8.48 -13.79 -4.61
C ARG A 182 -8.31 -15.29 -4.81
N ALA A 183 -8.70 -16.11 -3.84
CA ALA A 183 -8.84 -17.53 -4.05
C ALA A 183 -9.81 -17.68 -5.24
N GLY A 184 -9.28 -17.98 -6.41
CA GLY A 184 -10.09 -18.28 -7.57
C GLY A 184 -10.96 -19.47 -7.22
N HIS A 185 -12.22 -19.49 -7.65
CA HIS A 185 -13.02 -20.70 -7.62
C HIS A 185 -12.28 -21.74 -8.49
N VAL A 186 -11.51 -22.59 -7.86
CA VAL A 186 -11.02 -23.80 -8.50
C VAL A 186 -12.24 -24.71 -8.62
N TRP A 187 -12.87 -24.71 -9.78
CA TRP A 187 -13.81 -25.76 -10.15
C TRP A 187 -12.98 -27.03 -10.34
N VAL A 188 -12.92 -27.87 -9.31
CA VAL A 188 -12.49 -29.24 -9.50
C VAL A 188 -13.65 -29.93 -10.22
N MET A 189 -13.54 -30.05 -11.53
CA MET A 189 -14.38 -30.97 -12.29
C MET A 189 -14.00 -32.38 -11.80
N GLY A 190 -14.87 -32.95 -10.97
CA GLY A 190 -14.77 -34.35 -10.59
C GLY A 190 -14.90 -35.19 -11.88
N GLY A 191 -13.79 -35.81 -12.28
CA GLY A 191 -13.84 -36.87 -13.26
C GLY A 191 -14.61 -38.03 -12.65
N GLY A 192 -15.70 -38.41 -13.31
CA GLY A 192 -16.42 -39.67 -13.07
C GLY A 192 -15.61 -40.87 -13.54
#